data_9a74f3d00a81769225fba4c9264c7e4f
#
_entry.id   9a74f3d00a81769225fba4c9264c7e4f
#
_cell.length_a   1.000
_cell.length_b   1.000
_cell.length_c   1.000
_cell.angle_alpha   90.00
_cell.angle_beta   90.00
_cell.angle_gamma   90.00
#
_symmetry.space_group_name_H-M   'P 1'
#
loop_
_entity.id
_entity.type
_entity.pdbx_description
1 polymer ?
#
loop_
_entity_poly.entity_id
_entity_poly.type
_entity_poly.pdbx_seq_one_letter_code
_entity_poly.pdbx_strand_id
1 'polypeptide(L)'
;IAESPIDWDIVYPGSEISFNLTLRETYEPRPHQVTAIDKTLAGFQIHDRGKLIMACGTGKTFTALRLAEQFAEKKGGKARILFLVPSISLLSQTLKEWTAQARLDMRSYAVCSDNKVAKKAEDIATYDLEIPVSTNGEDIYKRLSHGKRAKGLTVIFSTYQSLAAIHDAQQHGLEPFDLIICDEAHRTTGATLLGDEPSVFSRIHDANYIAGTKRLYMTATPRLFDDNVKGKAAEHS
;
A
#
# COMPACT_ATOMS: atom_id res chain seq x y z
N ILE A 1 -29.88 -14.97 -26.94
CA ILE A 1 -28.46 -15.39 -27.01
C ILE A 1 -27.85 -14.41 -27.97
N ALA A 2 -27.10 -13.43 -27.47
CA ALA A 2 -26.36 -12.50 -28.29
C ALA A 2 -25.28 -13.33 -29.01
N GLU A 3 -25.24 -13.24 -30.34
CA GLU A 3 -24.19 -13.86 -31.13
C GLU A 3 -22.83 -13.29 -30.66
N SER A 4 -21.98 -14.18 -30.23
CA SER A 4 -20.62 -13.82 -29.82
C SER A 4 -19.87 -13.31 -31.04
N PRO A 5 -19.22 -12.12 -30.99
CA PRO A 5 -18.43 -11.60 -32.12
C PRO A 5 -17.10 -12.35 -32.31
N ILE A 6 -16.96 -13.55 -31.77
CA ILE A 6 -15.75 -14.35 -31.91
C ILE A 6 -15.80 -15.02 -33.27
N ASP A 7 -14.90 -14.63 -34.13
CA ASP A 7 -14.63 -15.31 -35.39
C ASP A 7 -13.86 -16.61 -35.09
N TRP A 8 -14.55 -17.72 -35.18
CA TRP A 8 -14.00 -19.06 -34.92
C TRP A 8 -13.09 -19.60 -36.02
N ASP A 9 -13.06 -18.91 -37.17
CA ASP A 9 -12.18 -19.26 -38.31
C ASP A 9 -10.78 -18.64 -38.19
N ILE A 10 -10.55 -17.81 -37.19
CA ILE A 10 -9.21 -17.31 -36.88
C ILE A 10 -8.37 -18.48 -36.37
N VAL A 11 -7.42 -18.90 -37.18
CA VAL A 11 -6.41 -19.88 -36.78
C VAL A 11 -5.66 -19.34 -35.54
N TYR A 12 -5.73 -20.08 -34.45
CA TYR A 12 -5.00 -19.72 -33.24
C TYR A 12 -3.52 -19.61 -33.56
N PRO A 13 -2.83 -18.53 -33.20
CA PRO A 13 -1.43 -18.39 -33.57
C PRO A 13 -0.65 -19.55 -32.96
N GLY A 14 -0.02 -20.35 -33.88
CA GLY A 14 0.88 -21.39 -33.47
C GLY A 14 2.13 -20.80 -32.76
N SER A 15 2.99 -21.68 -32.28
CA SER A 15 4.20 -21.36 -31.51
C SER A 15 5.20 -20.40 -32.17
N GLU A 16 4.97 -20.01 -33.43
CA GLU A 16 5.84 -19.13 -34.19
C GLU A 16 5.44 -17.67 -34.24
N ILE A 17 4.29 -17.28 -33.62
CA ILE A 17 3.91 -15.89 -33.55
C ILE A 17 4.50 -15.30 -32.25
N SER A 18 5.61 -14.60 -32.40
CA SER A 18 6.12 -13.73 -31.35
C SER A 18 5.14 -12.56 -31.17
N PHE A 19 4.32 -12.60 -30.14
CA PHE A 19 3.60 -11.41 -29.72
C PHE A 19 4.63 -10.40 -29.24
N ASN A 20 4.85 -9.34 -30.01
CA ASN A 20 5.44 -8.11 -29.48
C ASN A 20 4.41 -7.49 -28.52
N LEU A 21 4.38 -7.98 -27.29
CA LEU A 21 3.69 -7.30 -26.21
C LEU A 21 4.38 -5.95 -26.06
N THR A 22 3.77 -4.91 -26.58
CA THR A 22 4.19 -3.55 -26.29
C THR A 22 3.98 -3.36 -24.80
N LEU A 23 5.08 -3.47 -24.02
CA LEU A 23 5.05 -3.18 -22.61
C LEU A 23 4.47 -1.78 -22.43
N ARG A 24 3.45 -1.65 -21.59
CA ARG A 24 2.82 -0.37 -21.32
C ARG A 24 3.89 0.59 -20.81
N GLU A 25 4.03 1.76 -21.46
CA GLU A 25 4.95 2.78 -21.01
C GLU A 25 4.58 3.21 -19.59
N THR A 26 5.54 3.13 -18.69
CA THR A 26 5.39 3.61 -17.32
C THR A 26 5.88 5.05 -17.24
N TYR A 27 5.20 5.87 -16.46
CA TYR A 27 5.58 7.28 -16.29
C TYR A 27 6.91 7.42 -15.57
N GLU A 28 7.68 8.43 -16.00
CA GLU A 28 8.87 8.86 -15.28
C GLU A 28 8.49 9.83 -14.14
N PRO A 29 9.14 9.73 -12.98
CA PRO A 29 8.91 10.66 -11.89
C PRO A 29 9.37 12.07 -12.25
N ARG A 30 8.57 13.05 -11.91
CA ARG A 30 8.89 14.47 -12.10
C ARG A 30 10.00 14.91 -11.12
N PRO A 31 10.76 16.00 -11.40
CA PRO A 31 11.88 16.41 -10.55
C PRO A 31 11.57 16.54 -9.06
N HIS A 32 10.41 17.08 -8.70
CA HIS A 32 9.99 17.19 -7.30
C HIS A 32 9.70 15.83 -6.65
N GLN A 33 9.21 14.84 -7.43
CA GLN A 33 8.98 13.47 -6.97
C GLN A 33 10.31 12.73 -6.77
N VAL A 34 11.26 12.89 -7.69
CA VAL A 34 12.64 12.37 -7.53
C VAL A 34 13.25 12.90 -6.24
N THR A 35 13.22 14.21 -6.03
CA THR A 35 13.74 14.84 -4.81
C THR A 35 13.07 14.29 -3.54
N ALA A 36 11.75 14.06 -3.58
CA ALA A 36 11.01 13.50 -2.45
C ALA A 36 11.41 12.05 -2.16
N ILE A 37 11.59 11.23 -3.19
CA ILE A 37 12.04 9.84 -3.07
C ILE A 37 13.45 9.80 -2.47
N ASP A 38 14.39 10.55 -3.04
CA ASP A 38 15.79 10.55 -2.60
C ASP A 38 15.93 10.98 -1.13
N LYS A 39 15.26 12.07 -0.74
CA LYS A 39 15.23 12.54 0.65
C LYS A 39 14.63 11.52 1.60
N THR A 40 13.56 10.84 1.20
CA THR A 40 12.91 9.82 2.03
C THR A 40 13.84 8.62 2.21
N LEU A 41 14.45 8.12 1.13
CA LEU A 41 15.37 6.99 1.18
C LEU A 41 16.64 7.32 1.98
N ALA A 42 17.16 8.54 1.86
CA ALA A 42 18.28 9.02 2.68
C ALA A 42 17.88 9.10 4.17
N GLY A 43 16.70 9.62 4.47
CA GLY A 43 16.16 9.66 5.83
C GLY A 43 16.01 8.27 6.47
N PHE A 44 15.64 7.28 5.70
CA PHE A 44 15.50 5.90 6.17
C PHE A 44 16.83 5.19 6.48
N GLN A 45 17.97 5.75 6.08
CA GLN A 45 19.27 5.27 6.55
C GLN A 45 19.51 5.60 8.03
N ILE A 46 18.91 6.67 8.52
CA ILE A 46 19.13 7.23 9.86
C ILE A 46 17.93 6.96 10.78
N HIS A 47 16.71 7.00 10.22
CA HIS A 47 15.46 6.93 10.98
C HIS A 47 14.57 5.79 10.47
N ASP A 48 13.73 5.25 11.38
CA ASP A 48 12.74 4.23 11.02
C ASP A 48 11.38 4.83 10.63
N ARG A 49 11.19 6.13 10.86
CA ARG A 49 9.95 6.84 10.55
C ARG A 49 10.25 8.12 9.77
N GLY A 50 9.44 8.38 8.74
CA GLY A 50 9.54 9.58 7.92
C GLY A 50 8.17 10.18 7.61
N LYS A 51 8.14 11.50 7.35
CA LYS A 51 6.97 12.20 6.84
C LYS A 51 7.24 12.69 5.43
N LEU A 52 6.26 12.48 4.55
CA LEU A 52 6.26 12.98 3.18
C LEU A 52 5.06 13.92 3.01
N ILE A 53 5.34 15.22 2.91
CA ILE A 53 4.33 16.24 2.72
C ILE A 53 4.36 16.66 1.26
N MET A 54 3.28 16.38 0.53
CA MET A 54 3.13 16.74 -0.88
C MET A 54 1.72 17.26 -1.11
N ALA A 55 1.57 18.37 -1.84
CA ALA A 55 0.27 18.95 -2.14
C ALA A 55 -0.67 17.98 -2.87
N CYS A 56 -1.97 18.22 -2.81
CA CYS A 56 -2.93 17.46 -3.60
C CYS A 56 -2.60 17.57 -5.11
N GLY A 57 -2.82 16.49 -5.85
CA GLY A 57 -2.57 16.47 -7.29
C GLY A 57 -1.10 16.42 -7.74
N THR A 58 -0.13 16.41 -6.82
CA THR A 58 1.30 16.30 -7.17
C THR A 58 1.80 14.87 -7.39
N GLY A 59 0.88 13.87 -7.33
CA GLY A 59 1.19 12.47 -7.59
C GLY A 59 1.79 11.73 -6.40
N LYS A 60 1.29 11.95 -5.17
CA LYS A 60 1.72 11.22 -3.97
C LYS A 60 1.71 9.71 -4.14
N THR A 61 0.62 9.16 -4.68
CA THR A 61 0.43 7.72 -4.89
C THR A 61 1.50 7.15 -5.82
N PHE A 62 1.77 7.84 -6.92
CA PHE A 62 2.83 7.47 -7.86
C PHE A 62 4.23 7.62 -7.25
N THR A 63 4.46 8.68 -6.48
CA THR A 63 5.75 8.87 -5.76
C THR A 63 5.98 7.73 -4.77
N ALA A 64 4.94 7.28 -4.07
CA ALA A 64 5.00 6.16 -3.15
C ALA A 64 5.35 4.84 -3.85
N LEU A 65 4.80 4.60 -5.05
CA LEU A 65 5.16 3.43 -5.87
C LEU A 65 6.65 3.44 -6.22
N ARG A 66 7.14 4.54 -6.81
CA ARG A 66 8.55 4.66 -7.19
C ARG A 66 9.49 4.55 -5.98
N LEU A 67 9.08 5.09 -4.84
CA LEU A 67 9.82 4.93 -3.59
C LEU A 67 9.86 3.46 -3.13
N ALA A 68 8.73 2.76 -3.19
CA ALA A 68 8.64 1.35 -2.81
C ALA A 68 9.52 0.46 -3.71
N GLU A 69 9.56 0.74 -5.02
CA GLU A 69 10.42 0.04 -5.98
C GLU A 69 11.90 0.25 -5.68
N GLN A 70 12.34 1.51 -5.54
CA GLN A 70 13.73 1.81 -5.20
C GLN A 70 14.13 1.29 -3.81
N PHE A 71 13.20 1.29 -2.85
CA PHE A 71 13.40 0.67 -1.55
C PHE A 71 13.63 -0.84 -1.67
N ALA A 72 12.83 -1.53 -2.49
CA ALA A 72 13.00 -2.95 -2.75
C ALA A 72 14.33 -3.26 -3.47
N GLU A 73 14.71 -2.46 -4.45
CA GLU A 73 16.00 -2.61 -5.16
C GLU A 73 17.18 -2.53 -4.19
N LYS A 74 17.18 -1.55 -3.27
CA LYS A 74 18.19 -1.43 -2.21
C LYS A 74 18.22 -2.60 -1.23
N LYS A 75 17.11 -3.34 -1.12
CA LYS A 75 16.97 -4.56 -0.28
C LYS A 75 17.22 -5.88 -1.05
N GLY A 76 17.86 -5.83 -2.19
CA GLY A 76 18.15 -7.02 -3.00
C GLY A 76 17.00 -7.45 -3.90
N GLY A 77 16.18 -6.49 -4.34
CA GLY A 77 15.16 -6.68 -5.36
C GLY A 77 13.83 -7.23 -4.86
N LYS A 78 13.56 -7.20 -3.54
CA LYS A 78 12.29 -7.64 -2.96
C LYS A 78 11.91 -6.85 -1.71
N ALA A 79 10.62 -6.53 -1.56
CA ALA A 79 10.09 -5.95 -0.34
C ALA A 79 8.63 -6.34 -0.10
N ARG A 80 8.25 -6.46 1.18
CA ARG A 80 6.86 -6.60 1.63
C ARG A 80 6.38 -5.25 2.14
N ILE A 81 5.37 -4.71 1.50
CA ILE A 81 4.84 -3.37 1.75
C ILE A 81 3.43 -3.49 2.33
N LEU A 82 3.13 -2.71 3.37
CA LEU A 82 1.76 -2.44 3.80
C LEU A 82 1.41 -1.03 3.38
N PHE A 83 0.37 -0.87 2.55
CA PHE A 83 -0.13 0.43 2.12
C PHE A 83 -1.49 0.69 2.75
N LEU A 84 -1.58 1.71 3.59
CA LEU A 84 -2.78 2.06 4.35
C LEU A 84 -3.47 3.28 3.78
N VAL A 85 -4.77 3.15 3.57
CA VAL A 85 -5.65 4.21 3.08
C VAL A 85 -6.88 4.39 3.98
N PRO A 86 -7.47 5.60 4.01
CA PRO A 86 -8.62 5.87 4.88
C PRO A 86 -9.95 5.32 4.37
N SER A 87 -10.03 4.93 3.10
CA SER A 87 -11.28 4.42 2.51
C SER A 87 -11.04 3.38 1.42
N ILE A 88 -12.06 2.58 1.18
CA ILE A 88 -12.08 1.52 0.18
C ILE A 88 -11.96 2.10 -1.25
N SER A 89 -12.57 3.24 -1.51
CA SER A 89 -12.48 3.90 -2.81
C SER A 89 -11.03 4.30 -3.13
N LEU A 90 -10.30 4.83 -2.14
CA LEU A 90 -8.87 5.13 -2.27
C LEU A 90 -8.03 3.86 -2.40
N LEU A 91 -8.42 2.77 -1.73
CA LEU A 91 -7.74 1.47 -1.89
C LEU A 91 -7.81 1.00 -3.35
N SER A 92 -9.01 0.97 -3.93
CA SER A 92 -9.21 0.55 -5.32
C SER A 92 -8.45 1.46 -6.30
N GLN A 93 -8.50 2.78 -6.08
CA GLN A 93 -7.78 3.74 -6.92
C GLN A 93 -6.27 3.53 -6.86
N THR A 94 -5.71 3.40 -5.65
CA THR A 94 -4.27 3.21 -5.45
C THR A 94 -3.80 1.90 -6.05
N LEU A 95 -4.56 0.82 -5.84
CA LEU A 95 -4.25 -0.49 -6.42
C LEU A 95 -4.20 -0.42 -7.95
N LYS A 96 -5.24 0.18 -8.59
CA LYS A 96 -5.27 0.36 -10.05
C LYS A 96 -4.08 1.17 -10.56
N GLU A 97 -3.72 2.27 -9.88
CA GLU A 97 -2.58 3.11 -10.26
C GLU A 97 -1.27 2.35 -10.13
N TRP A 98 -1.07 1.64 -9.03
CA TRP A 98 0.16 0.87 -8.81
C TRP A 98 0.31 -0.27 -9.80
N THR A 99 -0.74 -1.07 -10.01
CA THR A 99 -0.73 -2.16 -11.00
C THR A 99 -0.47 -1.64 -12.41
N ALA A 100 -1.03 -0.48 -12.76
CA ALA A 100 -0.85 0.11 -14.07
C ALA A 100 0.56 0.68 -14.29
N GLN A 101 1.28 1.08 -13.24
CA GLN A 101 2.53 1.82 -13.32
C GLN A 101 3.73 1.09 -12.73
N ALA A 102 3.55 -0.09 -12.11
CA ALA A 102 4.66 -0.85 -11.54
C ALA A 102 5.68 -1.25 -12.60
N ARG A 103 6.97 -1.09 -12.26
CA ARG A 103 8.13 -1.52 -13.05
C ARG A 103 8.70 -2.85 -12.56
N LEU A 104 8.53 -3.11 -11.26
CA LEU A 104 8.88 -4.39 -10.67
C LEU A 104 7.66 -5.32 -10.68
N ASP A 105 7.92 -6.62 -10.75
CA ASP A 105 6.87 -7.61 -10.53
C ASP A 105 6.18 -7.33 -9.20
N MET A 106 4.85 -7.24 -9.22
CA MET A 106 4.06 -6.88 -8.05
C MET A 106 2.96 -7.90 -7.82
N ARG A 107 2.93 -8.46 -6.59
CA ARG A 107 1.81 -9.23 -6.08
C ARG A 107 0.99 -8.34 -5.16
N SER A 108 -0.28 -8.18 -5.47
CA SER A 108 -1.18 -7.28 -4.76
C SER A 108 -2.23 -8.04 -3.97
N TYR A 109 -2.42 -7.63 -2.72
CA TYR A 109 -3.40 -8.19 -1.80
C TYR A 109 -4.25 -7.07 -1.23
N ALA A 110 -5.56 -7.25 -1.12
CA ALA A 110 -6.46 -6.27 -0.53
C ALA A 110 -7.04 -6.80 0.79
N VAL A 111 -6.97 -6.01 1.85
CA VAL A 111 -7.55 -6.31 3.17
C VAL A 111 -8.48 -5.17 3.58
N CYS A 112 -9.79 -5.41 3.55
CA CYS A 112 -10.79 -4.44 3.96
C CYS A 112 -12.03 -5.13 4.50
N SER A 113 -12.77 -4.44 5.38
CA SER A 113 -13.90 -5.00 6.14
C SER A 113 -15.23 -5.07 5.37
N ASP A 114 -15.29 -4.60 4.12
CA ASP A 114 -16.56 -4.53 3.38
C ASP A 114 -16.58 -5.48 2.18
N ASN A 115 -17.46 -6.49 2.24
CA ASN A 115 -17.72 -7.42 1.15
C ASN A 115 -18.27 -6.75 -0.14
N LYS A 116 -18.62 -5.46 -0.08
CA LYS A 116 -19.07 -4.69 -1.25
C LYS A 116 -17.93 -4.36 -2.23
N VAL A 117 -16.67 -4.47 -1.79
CA VAL A 117 -15.51 -4.30 -2.69
C VAL A 117 -15.40 -5.46 -3.67
N ALA A 118 -15.72 -6.67 -3.24
CA ALA A 118 -15.75 -7.83 -4.13
C ALA A 118 -16.77 -7.64 -5.28
N LYS A 119 -17.89 -6.95 -5.04
CA LYS A 119 -18.91 -6.68 -6.07
C LYS A 119 -18.58 -5.48 -6.98
N LYS A 120 -17.78 -4.49 -6.51
CA LYS A 120 -17.28 -3.38 -7.34
C LYS A 120 -15.94 -3.70 -8.01
N ALA A 121 -15.29 -4.79 -7.61
CA ALA A 121 -14.09 -5.31 -8.25
C ALA A 121 -14.37 -5.96 -9.63
N GLU A 122 -15.63 -6.10 -10.03
CA GLU A 122 -15.99 -6.50 -11.39
C GLU A 122 -15.46 -5.52 -12.46
N ASP A 123 -15.19 -4.26 -12.08
CA ASP A 123 -14.53 -3.26 -12.95
C ASP A 123 -12.99 -3.26 -12.86
N ILE A 124 -12.41 -3.99 -11.91
CA ILE A 124 -10.98 -4.25 -11.85
C ILE A 124 -10.80 -5.61 -12.52
N ALA A 125 -10.05 -5.67 -13.60
CA ALA A 125 -9.72 -6.94 -14.24
C ALA A 125 -9.26 -7.93 -13.15
N THR A 126 -10.09 -8.95 -12.90
CA THR A 126 -9.93 -9.92 -11.80
C THR A 126 -8.61 -10.70 -11.87
N TYR A 127 -7.84 -10.51 -12.93
CA TYR A 127 -6.53 -11.10 -13.15
C TYR A 127 -5.41 -10.47 -12.32
N ASP A 128 -5.60 -9.23 -11.80
CA ASP A 128 -4.57 -8.51 -11.04
C ASP A 128 -4.80 -8.55 -9.53
N LEU A 129 -5.95 -9.04 -9.08
CA LEU A 129 -6.26 -9.26 -7.67
C LEU A 129 -6.11 -10.74 -7.36
N GLU A 130 -4.92 -11.15 -6.95
CA GLU A 130 -4.69 -12.55 -6.52
C GLU A 130 -5.55 -12.94 -5.31
N ILE A 131 -6.29 -12.00 -4.66
CA ILE A 131 -7.03 -12.35 -3.44
C ILE A 131 -8.34 -11.61 -3.26
N PRO A 132 -9.43 -12.36 -3.01
CA PRO A 132 -10.63 -11.81 -2.43
C PRO A 132 -10.33 -11.25 -1.04
N VAL A 133 -10.97 -10.14 -0.75
CA VAL A 133 -10.97 -9.44 0.52
C VAL A 133 -11.19 -10.42 1.68
N SER A 134 -10.19 -10.62 2.54
CA SER A 134 -10.33 -11.37 3.78
C SER A 134 -10.12 -10.44 4.97
N THR A 135 -10.96 -10.59 5.98
CA THR A 135 -10.80 -9.95 7.30
C THR A 135 -10.32 -10.95 8.36
N ASN A 136 -10.09 -12.20 7.97
CA ASN A 136 -9.59 -13.25 8.84
C ASN A 136 -8.06 -13.29 8.79
N GLY A 137 -7.40 -13.07 9.93
CA GLY A 137 -5.94 -13.02 10.00
C GLY A 137 -5.26 -14.33 9.65
N GLU A 138 -5.84 -15.47 10.02
CA GLU A 138 -5.30 -16.78 9.66
C GLU A 138 -5.31 -17.03 8.15
N ASP A 139 -6.39 -16.63 7.46
CA ASP A 139 -6.48 -16.73 6.01
C ASP A 139 -5.48 -15.80 5.32
N ILE A 140 -5.34 -14.56 5.83
CA ILE A 140 -4.33 -13.61 5.35
C ILE A 140 -2.93 -14.21 5.50
N TYR A 141 -2.61 -14.76 6.69
CA TYR A 141 -1.34 -15.41 6.95
C TYR A 141 -1.09 -16.57 5.99
N LYS A 142 -2.04 -17.52 5.87
CA LYS A 142 -1.90 -18.68 4.97
C LYS A 142 -1.60 -18.25 3.54
N ARG A 143 -2.34 -17.29 3.00
CA ARG A 143 -2.18 -16.81 1.63
C ARG A 143 -0.85 -16.09 1.39
N LEU A 144 -0.44 -15.24 2.34
CA LEU A 144 0.84 -14.52 2.25
C LEU A 144 2.06 -15.41 2.50
N SER A 145 1.88 -16.54 3.19
CA SER A 145 2.95 -17.49 3.50
C SER A 145 3.11 -18.59 2.44
N HIS A 146 2.05 -18.92 1.67
CA HIS A 146 2.06 -19.92 0.61
C HIS A 146 2.70 -19.38 -0.69
N GLY A 147 3.99 -19.14 -0.65
CA GLY A 147 4.76 -18.80 -1.83
C GLY A 147 6.18 -18.43 -1.44
N LYS A 148 7.16 -18.96 -2.16
CA LYS A 148 8.52 -18.43 -2.06
C LYS A 148 8.43 -16.94 -2.34
N ARG A 149 9.01 -16.09 -1.47
CA ARG A 149 9.13 -14.66 -1.72
C ARG A 149 9.64 -14.47 -3.15
N ALA A 150 8.75 -14.09 -4.06
CA ALA A 150 9.13 -13.77 -5.41
C ALA A 150 10.07 -12.55 -5.38
N LYS A 151 10.88 -12.38 -6.41
CA LYS A 151 11.52 -11.08 -6.66
C LYS A 151 10.40 -10.05 -6.88
N GLY A 152 10.64 -8.80 -6.50
CA GLY A 152 9.69 -7.71 -6.69
C GLY A 152 8.94 -7.32 -5.41
N LEU A 153 7.79 -6.72 -5.59
CA LEU A 153 6.97 -6.19 -4.50
C LEU A 153 5.88 -7.19 -4.09
N THR A 154 5.71 -7.39 -2.80
CA THR A 154 4.49 -7.97 -2.22
C THR A 154 3.78 -6.86 -1.47
N VAL A 155 2.66 -6.37 -2.00
CA VAL A 155 1.95 -5.21 -1.47
C VAL A 155 0.61 -5.62 -0.90
N ILE A 156 0.40 -5.31 0.37
CA ILE A 156 -0.89 -5.45 1.05
C ILE A 156 -1.52 -4.06 1.12
N PHE A 157 -2.56 -3.83 0.34
CA PHE A 157 -3.39 -2.64 0.42
C PHE A 157 -4.46 -2.86 1.48
N SER A 158 -4.52 -1.99 2.48
CA SER A 158 -5.50 -2.13 3.57
C SER A 158 -6.11 -0.79 3.94
N THR A 159 -7.33 -0.82 4.46
CA THR A 159 -7.88 0.34 5.15
C THR A 159 -7.39 0.37 6.59
N TYR A 160 -7.34 1.57 7.20
CA TYR A 160 -6.98 1.68 8.62
C TYR A 160 -7.93 0.89 9.53
N GLN A 161 -9.21 0.78 9.16
CA GLN A 161 -10.21 0.03 9.90
C GLN A 161 -9.90 -1.48 9.95
N SER A 162 -9.14 -1.98 8.99
CA SER A 162 -8.80 -3.39 8.88
C SER A 162 -7.45 -3.76 9.51
N LEU A 163 -6.82 -2.83 10.24
CA LEU A 163 -5.54 -3.08 10.94
C LEU A 163 -5.59 -4.25 11.92
N ALA A 164 -6.76 -4.50 12.53
CA ALA A 164 -6.93 -5.64 13.44
C ALA A 164 -6.71 -6.98 12.71
N ALA A 165 -7.17 -7.12 11.46
CA ALA A 165 -6.93 -8.33 10.66
C ALA A 165 -5.46 -8.50 10.28
N ILE A 166 -4.74 -7.39 10.04
CA ILE A 166 -3.28 -7.43 9.79
C ILE A 166 -2.53 -7.81 11.07
N HIS A 167 -2.92 -7.23 12.22
CA HIS A 167 -2.36 -7.61 13.52
C HIS A 167 -2.56 -9.11 13.80
N ASP A 168 -3.77 -9.61 13.63
CA ASP A 168 -4.09 -11.03 13.81
C ASP A 168 -3.26 -11.92 12.87
N ALA A 169 -3.09 -11.54 11.60
CA ALA A 169 -2.21 -12.26 10.68
C ALA A 169 -0.75 -12.31 11.18
N GLN A 170 -0.26 -11.24 11.81
CA GLN A 170 1.09 -11.22 12.41
C GLN A 170 1.17 -12.10 13.67
N GLN A 171 0.10 -12.21 14.47
CA GLN A 171 0.03 -13.16 15.58
C GLN A 171 0.07 -14.63 15.08
N HIS A 172 -0.46 -14.90 13.90
CA HIS A 172 -0.35 -16.21 13.23
C HIS A 172 1.02 -16.47 12.57
N GLY A 173 1.95 -15.50 12.61
CA GLY A 173 3.32 -15.66 12.11
C GLY A 173 3.62 -14.92 10.80
N LEU A 174 2.76 -14.01 10.35
CA LEU A 174 3.11 -13.13 9.24
C LEU A 174 4.30 -12.26 9.64
N GLU A 175 5.39 -12.37 8.87
CA GLU A 175 6.61 -11.60 9.13
C GLU A 175 6.38 -10.09 9.05
N PRO A 176 7.18 -9.28 9.77
CA PRO A 176 7.12 -7.83 9.72
C PRO A 176 7.19 -7.28 8.29
N PHE A 177 6.53 -6.16 8.08
CA PHE A 177 6.64 -5.41 6.82
C PHE A 177 8.01 -4.74 6.70
N ASP A 178 8.55 -4.70 5.50
CA ASP A 178 9.78 -3.97 5.23
C ASP A 178 9.51 -2.45 5.24
N LEU A 179 8.37 -2.05 4.68
CA LEU A 179 7.92 -0.67 4.66
C LEU A 179 6.41 -0.60 4.86
N ILE A 180 5.97 0.28 5.75
CA ILE A 180 4.56 0.63 5.95
C ILE A 180 4.37 2.05 5.40
N ILE A 181 3.42 2.23 4.50
CA ILE A 181 3.06 3.53 3.92
C ILE A 181 1.67 3.90 4.42
N CYS A 182 1.57 5.03 5.10
CA CYS A 182 0.33 5.57 5.66
C CYS A 182 -0.12 6.75 4.81
N ASP A 183 -1.11 6.56 3.95
CA ASP A 183 -1.67 7.66 3.17
C ASP A 183 -2.71 8.45 3.99
N GLU A 184 -2.85 9.74 3.67
CA GLU A 184 -3.67 10.71 4.42
C GLU A 184 -3.40 10.67 5.95
N ALA A 185 -2.12 10.60 6.30
CA ALA A 185 -1.65 10.37 7.66
C ALA A 185 -2.07 11.45 8.68
N HIS A 186 -2.57 12.61 8.24
CA HIS A 186 -3.18 13.60 9.14
C HIS A 186 -4.38 13.04 9.93
N ARG A 187 -5.01 11.96 9.43
CA ARG A 187 -6.10 11.26 10.14
C ARG A 187 -5.60 10.39 11.29
N THR A 188 -4.31 10.03 11.30
CA THR A 188 -3.72 9.20 12.38
C THR A 188 -3.29 10.01 13.59
N THR A 189 -3.33 11.35 13.52
CA THR A 189 -2.87 12.28 14.57
C THR A 189 -4.01 12.73 15.52
N GLY A 190 -5.03 11.89 15.73
CA GLY A 190 -6.08 12.18 16.72
C GLY A 190 -5.49 12.27 18.12
N ALA A 191 -5.70 13.42 18.82
CA ALA A 191 -5.45 13.48 20.25
C ALA A 191 -6.47 12.56 20.94
N THR A 192 -6.00 11.47 21.53
CA THR A 192 -6.79 10.67 22.47
C THR A 192 -6.87 11.47 23.78
N LEU A 193 -8.06 11.86 24.19
CA LEU A 193 -8.26 12.37 25.55
C LEU A 193 -7.95 11.22 26.53
N LEU A 194 -7.37 11.57 27.69
CA LEU A 194 -7.07 10.60 28.75
C LEU A 194 -8.33 9.78 29.08
N GLY A 195 -8.29 8.47 28.83
CA GLY A 195 -9.39 7.55 29.08
C GLY A 195 -10.13 7.02 27.86
N ASP A 196 -9.89 7.56 26.68
CA ASP A 196 -10.46 7.01 25.43
C ASP A 196 -9.56 5.92 24.84
N GLU A 197 -10.17 4.87 24.28
CA GLU A 197 -9.41 3.89 23.49
C GLU A 197 -8.72 4.58 22.30
N PRO A 198 -7.47 4.22 21.99
CA PRO A 198 -6.77 4.75 20.83
C PRO A 198 -7.64 4.60 19.58
N SER A 199 -7.82 5.68 18.84
CA SER A 199 -8.58 5.60 17.59
C SER A 199 -7.96 4.53 16.69
N VAL A 200 -8.78 3.82 15.90
CA VAL A 200 -8.29 2.78 14.98
C VAL A 200 -7.16 3.31 14.10
N PHE A 201 -7.21 4.60 13.75
CA PHE A 201 -6.19 5.26 12.95
C PHE A 201 -4.87 5.48 13.69
N SER A 202 -4.86 5.61 15.01
CA SER A 202 -3.64 5.86 15.81
C SER A 202 -2.88 4.56 16.13
N ARG A 203 -3.52 3.41 16.07
CA ARG A 203 -2.89 2.10 16.34
C ARG A 203 -1.68 1.79 15.45
N ILE A 204 -1.60 2.39 14.26
CA ILE A 204 -0.45 2.22 13.36
C ILE A 204 0.86 2.80 13.91
N HIS A 205 0.79 3.70 14.88
CA HIS A 205 1.98 4.26 15.53
C HIS A 205 2.65 3.28 16.49
N ASP A 206 1.89 2.30 16.99
CA ASP A 206 2.43 1.26 17.87
C ASP A 206 3.13 0.19 17.02
N ALA A 207 4.45 0.05 17.26
CA ALA A 207 5.27 -0.94 16.58
C ALA A 207 4.99 -2.37 17.06
N ASN A 208 4.44 -2.53 18.27
CA ASN A 208 4.05 -3.83 18.81
C ASN A 208 2.70 -4.28 18.24
N TYR A 209 1.84 -3.33 17.83
CA TYR A 209 0.56 -3.65 17.23
C TYR A 209 0.72 -4.05 15.76
N ILE A 210 1.46 -3.28 14.96
CA ILE A 210 1.80 -3.65 13.58
C ILE A 210 3.32 -3.62 13.42
N ALA A 211 3.93 -4.79 13.28
CA ALA A 211 5.36 -4.89 13.11
C ALA A 211 5.81 -4.48 11.71
N GLY A 212 6.80 -3.61 11.64
CA GLY A 212 7.40 -3.16 10.38
C GLY A 212 8.69 -2.39 10.60
N THR A 213 9.63 -2.52 9.66
CA THR A 213 10.98 -1.95 9.77
C THR A 213 10.99 -0.44 9.55
N LYS A 214 10.30 0.04 8.51
CA LYS A 214 10.23 1.46 8.17
C LYS A 214 8.77 1.91 8.05
N ARG A 215 8.48 3.17 8.41
CA ARG A 215 7.15 3.78 8.29
C ARG A 215 7.22 5.13 7.61
N LEU A 216 6.44 5.30 6.55
CA LEU A 216 6.26 6.56 5.83
C LEU A 216 4.86 7.10 6.05
N TYR A 217 4.77 8.29 6.57
CA TYR A 217 3.50 9.00 6.77
C TYR A 217 3.34 10.05 5.67
N MET A 218 2.39 9.86 4.78
CA MET A 218 2.13 10.77 3.66
C MET A 218 0.88 11.61 3.91
N THR A 219 0.96 12.90 3.62
CA THR A 219 -0.20 13.80 3.69
C THR A 219 -0.04 14.99 2.77
N ALA A 220 -1.17 15.54 2.34
CA ALA A 220 -1.22 16.84 1.66
C ALA A 220 -1.35 18.01 2.66
N THR A 221 -1.98 17.75 3.81
CA THR A 221 -2.32 18.75 4.81
C THR A 221 -1.67 18.40 6.15
N PRO A 222 -0.47 18.91 6.44
CA PRO A 222 0.11 18.73 7.76
C PRO A 222 -0.78 19.44 8.79
N ARG A 223 -1.19 18.72 9.83
CA ARG A 223 -1.78 19.38 10.99
C ARG A 223 -0.67 20.11 11.74
N LEU A 224 -0.74 21.43 11.75
CA LEU A 224 0.03 22.27 12.65
C LEU A 224 -0.76 22.32 13.97
N PHE A 225 -0.22 21.70 15.00
CA PHE A 225 -0.77 21.88 16.34
C PHE A 225 -0.31 23.25 16.84
N ASP A 226 -1.23 24.08 17.32
CA ASP A 226 -0.92 25.32 18.02
C ASP A 226 0.01 25.01 19.20
N ASP A 227 0.92 25.92 19.49
CA ASP A 227 1.92 25.76 20.56
C ASP A 227 1.25 25.54 21.94
N ASN A 228 0.03 26.00 22.12
CA ASN A 228 -0.80 25.71 23.29
C ASN A 228 -1.15 24.21 23.50
N VAL A 229 -1.21 23.42 22.44
CA VAL A 229 -1.45 21.96 22.54
C VAL A 229 -0.15 21.22 22.83
N LYS A 230 0.99 21.72 22.33
CA LYS A 230 2.32 21.17 22.61
C LYS A 230 2.72 21.37 24.08
N GLY A 231 2.36 22.53 24.68
CA GLY A 231 2.59 22.81 26.10
C GLY A 231 1.88 21.81 27.03
N LYS A 232 0.62 21.50 26.76
CA LYS A 232 -0.15 20.54 27.57
C LYS A 232 0.33 19.09 27.44
N ALA A 233 0.93 18.70 26.31
CA ALA A 233 1.51 17.36 26.12
C ALA A 233 2.89 17.23 26.80
N ALA A 234 3.63 18.32 26.96
CA ALA A 234 4.94 18.33 27.63
C ALA A 234 4.82 18.38 29.17
N GLU A 235 3.71 18.86 29.72
CA GLU A 235 3.44 18.88 31.18
C GLU A 235 3.02 17.51 31.74
N HIS A 236 2.75 16.52 30.88
CA HIS A 236 2.26 15.20 31.26
C HIS A 236 3.16 14.04 30.75
N SER A 237 4.44 14.32 30.40
CA SER A 237 5.41 13.30 29.98
C SER A 237 6.42 12.97 31.07
#